data_d08ecd0f2703f67053cd749d428f6a2a
#
_entry.id   d08ecd0f2703f67053cd749d428f6a2a
#
_cell.length_a   1.000
_cell.length_b   1.000
_cell.length_c   1.000
_cell.angle_alpha   90.00
_cell.angle_beta   90.00
_cell.angle_gamma   90.00
#
_symmetry.space_group_name_H-M   'P 1'
#
loop_
_entity.id
_entity.type
_entity.pdbx_description
1 polymer ?
#
loop_
_entity_poly.entity_id
_entity_poly.type
_entity_poly.pdbx_seq_one_letter_code
_entity_poly.pdbx_strand_id
1 'polypeptide(L)'
;DNVKDRQLMQGAVKAPACLAALVERYSGPLLAFVFRYVGDRGTAEDIVQETFLRALRHRHKLASIRYVSTWFHTIAANMAKSELQRRKRWRQEALAEEEGHIELLDLAAKPDQLTDTWRVHREVVKAIRALPEKLREVLLLRDLNELSYGEIAEILQCPEGTIKSRVSRGRRRLQELLRPLAGEVLGL
;
A
#
# COMPACT_ATOMS: atom_id res chain seq x y z
N ASP A 1 -8.25 -3.45 17.64
CA ASP A 1 -8.13 -4.82 18.17
C ASP A 1 -6.70 -5.33 18.39
N ASN A 2 -5.80 -4.40 18.64
CA ASN A 2 -4.37 -4.67 18.84
C ASN A 2 -4.08 -5.71 19.96
N VAL A 3 -4.95 -5.82 20.96
CA VAL A 3 -4.78 -6.80 22.06
C VAL A 3 -4.96 -8.23 21.57
N LYS A 4 -6.01 -8.49 20.78
CA LYS A 4 -6.25 -9.82 20.17
C LYS A 4 -5.12 -10.18 19.19
N ASP A 5 -4.65 -9.21 18.40
CA ASP A 5 -3.56 -9.42 17.45
C ASP A 5 -2.23 -9.75 18.15
N ARG A 6 -1.95 -9.11 19.27
CA ARG A 6 -0.78 -9.45 20.11
C ARG A 6 -0.90 -10.87 20.69
N GLN A 7 -2.09 -11.28 21.13
CA GLN A 7 -2.30 -12.65 21.59
C GLN A 7 -2.10 -13.67 20.47
N LEU A 8 -2.62 -13.39 19.26
CA LEU A 8 -2.39 -14.21 18.06
C LEU A 8 -0.91 -14.26 17.69
N MET A 9 -0.20 -13.13 17.76
CA MET A 9 1.24 -13.07 17.50
C MET A 9 2.06 -13.89 18.49
N GLN A 10 1.74 -13.81 19.78
CA GLN A 10 2.37 -14.63 20.82
C GLN A 10 2.08 -16.12 20.61
N GLY A 11 0.84 -16.46 20.23
CA GLY A 11 0.41 -17.81 19.89
C GLY A 11 1.04 -18.33 18.60
N ALA A 12 1.32 -17.49 17.62
CA ALA A 12 1.90 -17.87 16.32
C ALA A 12 3.31 -18.48 16.43
N VAL A 13 4.01 -18.23 17.53
CA VAL A 13 5.28 -18.92 17.86
C VAL A 13 5.07 -20.40 18.10
N LYS A 14 3.92 -20.79 18.68
CA LYS A 14 3.63 -22.17 19.16
C LYS A 14 2.57 -22.87 18.32
N ALA A 15 1.65 -22.14 17.68
CA ALA A 15 0.51 -22.72 16.97
C ALA A 15 0.33 -22.13 15.56
N PRO A 16 0.40 -22.93 14.49
CA PRO A 16 0.18 -22.48 13.11
C PRO A 16 -1.19 -21.82 12.88
N ALA A 17 -2.22 -22.24 13.63
CA ALA A 17 -3.56 -21.66 13.56
C ALA A 17 -3.60 -20.15 13.89
N CYS A 18 -2.76 -19.69 14.82
CA CYS A 18 -2.68 -18.27 15.17
C CYS A 18 -2.08 -17.44 14.03
N LEU A 19 -1.11 -17.99 13.30
CA LEU A 19 -0.55 -17.35 12.11
C LEU A 19 -1.59 -17.28 10.98
N ALA A 20 -2.34 -18.37 10.77
CA ALA A 20 -3.41 -18.40 9.77
C ALA A 20 -4.46 -17.31 10.03
N ALA A 21 -4.87 -17.11 11.28
CA ALA A 21 -5.79 -16.04 11.66
C ALA A 21 -5.23 -14.64 11.40
N LEU A 22 -3.92 -14.42 11.57
CA LEU A 22 -3.27 -13.15 11.22
C LEU A 22 -3.21 -12.95 9.70
N VAL A 23 -2.91 -14.01 8.94
CA VAL A 23 -2.92 -13.97 7.47
C VAL A 23 -4.31 -13.61 6.97
N GLU A 24 -5.36 -14.28 7.45
CA GLU A 24 -6.75 -14.00 7.07
C GLU A 24 -7.14 -12.56 7.37
N ARG A 25 -6.76 -12.04 8.54
CA ARG A 25 -7.08 -10.67 8.96
C ARG A 25 -6.36 -9.59 8.17
N TYR A 26 -5.07 -9.78 7.87
CA TYR A 26 -4.21 -8.73 7.30
C TYR A 26 -3.99 -8.85 5.79
N SER A 27 -4.28 -9.99 5.15
CA SER A 27 -4.05 -10.16 3.70
C SER A 27 -4.82 -9.16 2.85
N GLY A 28 -6.11 -8.96 3.11
CA GLY A 28 -6.94 -8.00 2.37
C GLY A 28 -6.45 -6.55 2.49
N PRO A 29 -6.32 -6.00 3.71
CA PRO A 29 -5.79 -4.65 3.92
C PRO A 29 -4.39 -4.43 3.33
N LEU A 30 -3.48 -5.38 3.52
CA LEU A 30 -2.12 -5.31 2.97
C LEU A 30 -2.13 -5.36 1.43
N LEU A 31 -2.92 -6.25 0.84
CA LEU A 31 -3.04 -6.35 -0.62
C LEU A 31 -3.60 -5.05 -1.21
N ALA A 32 -4.64 -4.48 -0.61
CA ALA A 32 -5.20 -3.21 -1.03
C ALA A 32 -4.20 -2.06 -0.94
N PHE A 33 -3.41 -2.00 0.14
CA PHE A 33 -2.35 -1.03 0.33
C PHE A 33 -1.25 -1.18 -0.72
N VAL A 34 -0.67 -2.38 -0.85
CA VAL A 34 0.46 -2.64 -1.76
C VAL A 34 0.03 -2.45 -3.21
N PHE A 35 -1.14 -2.97 -3.61
CA PHE A 35 -1.66 -2.79 -4.96
C PHE A 35 -1.80 -1.31 -5.35
N ARG A 36 -2.36 -0.47 -4.48
CA ARG A 36 -2.45 0.97 -4.75
C ARG A 36 -1.09 1.65 -4.76
N TYR A 37 -0.12 1.08 -4.05
CA TYR A 37 1.23 1.60 -4.01
C TYR A 37 2.02 1.28 -5.30
N VAL A 38 2.06 0.00 -5.71
CA VAL A 38 2.89 -0.48 -6.83
C VAL A 38 2.12 -0.50 -8.16
N GLY A 39 0.79 -0.65 -8.13
CA GLY A 39 -0.10 -0.61 -9.28
C GLY A 39 -0.18 -1.88 -10.11
N ASP A 40 0.45 -2.97 -9.68
CA ASP A 40 0.39 -4.27 -10.32
C ASP A 40 -0.04 -5.33 -9.31
N ARG A 41 -1.04 -6.14 -9.69
CA ARG A 41 -1.67 -7.11 -8.79
C ARG A 41 -0.73 -8.26 -8.45
N GLY A 42 -0.05 -8.82 -9.44
CA GLY A 42 0.88 -9.93 -9.23
C GLY A 42 2.01 -9.53 -8.27
N THR A 43 2.64 -8.39 -8.52
CA THR A 43 3.65 -7.83 -7.61
C THR A 43 3.10 -7.56 -6.21
N ALA A 44 1.85 -7.10 -6.10
CA ALA A 44 1.25 -6.85 -4.79
C ALA A 44 1.01 -8.16 -4.02
N GLU A 45 0.54 -9.19 -4.69
CA GLU A 45 0.36 -10.54 -4.12
C GLU A 45 1.70 -11.11 -3.65
N ASP A 46 2.76 -11.00 -4.45
CA ASP A 46 4.12 -11.46 -4.10
C ASP A 46 4.67 -10.73 -2.87
N ILE A 47 4.50 -9.40 -2.81
CA ILE A 47 4.93 -8.59 -1.66
C ILE A 47 4.17 -8.99 -0.39
N VAL A 48 2.87 -9.19 -0.48
CA VAL A 48 2.05 -9.60 0.67
C VAL A 48 2.47 -10.99 1.14
N GLN A 49 2.66 -11.93 0.23
CA GLN A 49 3.13 -13.28 0.55
C GLN A 49 4.50 -13.24 1.25
N GLU A 50 5.48 -12.52 0.67
CA GLU A 50 6.81 -12.39 1.28
C GLU A 50 6.76 -11.65 2.62
N THR A 51 5.81 -10.71 2.81
CA THR A 51 5.58 -10.05 4.11
C THR A 51 5.23 -11.08 5.18
N PHE A 52 4.32 -12.02 4.90
CA PHE A 52 3.97 -13.08 5.83
C PHE A 52 5.10 -14.11 6.01
N LEU A 53 5.84 -14.44 4.96
CA LEU A 53 7.01 -15.31 5.06
C LEU A 53 8.10 -14.71 5.96
N ARG A 54 8.34 -13.40 5.85
CA ARG A 54 9.26 -12.69 6.77
C ARG A 54 8.75 -12.69 8.20
N ALA A 55 7.44 -12.50 8.38
CA ALA A 55 6.80 -12.62 9.68
C ALA A 55 7.06 -13.98 10.30
N LEU A 56 6.86 -15.04 9.53
CA LEU A 56 7.10 -16.41 9.96
C LEU A 56 8.57 -16.67 10.33
N ARG A 57 9.51 -16.20 9.51
CA ARG A 57 10.95 -16.32 9.79
C ARG A 57 11.37 -15.59 11.07
N HIS A 58 10.74 -14.46 11.37
CA HIS A 58 11.03 -13.66 12.55
C HIS A 58 10.04 -13.85 13.71
N ARG A 59 9.29 -14.98 13.71
CA ARG A 59 8.25 -15.26 14.69
C ARG A 59 8.72 -15.16 16.16
N HIS A 60 9.98 -15.43 16.45
CA HIS A 60 10.55 -15.29 17.78
C HIS A 60 10.61 -13.84 18.30
N LYS A 61 10.61 -12.84 17.40
CA LYS A 61 10.53 -11.42 17.73
C LYS A 61 9.08 -10.92 17.88
N LEU A 62 8.09 -11.73 17.47
CA LEU A 62 6.69 -11.33 17.44
C LEU A 62 6.14 -10.97 18.84
N ALA A 63 6.63 -11.62 19.88
CA ALA A 63 6.22 -11.37 21.27
C ALA A 63 6.56 -9.94 21.75
N SER A 64 7.59 -9.30 21.18
CA SER A 64 8.03 -7.93 21.53
C SER A 64 7.32 -6.84 20.70
N ILE A 65 6.55 -7.21 19.68
CA ILE A 65 5.90 -6.25 18.80
C ILE A 65 4.70 -5.61 19.50
N ARG A 66 4.73 -4.28 19.63
CA ARG A 66 3.68 -3.51 20.28
C ARG A 66 2.43 -3.35 19.40
N TYR A 67 2.61 -3.13 18.11
CA TYR A 67 1.55 -2.91 17.14
C TYR A 67 1.73 -3.82 15.93
N VAL A 68 0.91 -4.86 15.84
CA VAL A 68 0.99 -5.89 14.81
C VAL A 68 0.74 -5.32 13.42
N SER A 69 -0.30 -4.48 13.29
CA SER A 69 -0.64 -3.80 12.04
C SER A 69 0.52 -2.96 11.53
N THR A 70 1.07 -2.10 12.40
CA THR A 70 2.23 -1.24 12.08
C THR A 70 3.40 -2.07 11.58
N TRP A 71 3.69 -3.19 12.21
CA TRP A 71 4.81 -4.05 11.83
C TRP A 71 4.63 -4.68 10.43
N PHE A 72 3.45 -5.24 10.13
CA PHE A 72 3.15 -5.75 8.79
C PHE A 72 3.22 -4.67 7.72
N HIS A 73 2.65 -3.49 7.99
CA HIS A 73 2.70 -2.38 7.04
C HIS A 73 4.13 -1.85 6.85
N THR A 74 4.98 -1.86 7.89
CA THR A 74 6.39 -1.50 7.75
C THR A 74 7.11 -2.42 6.78
N ILE A 75 6.93 -3.73 6.91
CA ILE A 75 7.56 -4.70 6.00
C ILE A 75 7.04 -4.48 4.57
N ALA A 76 5.72 -4.43 4.40
CA ALA A 76 5.10 -4.29 3.09
C ALA A 76 5.47 -2.96 2.40
N ALA A 77 5.48 -1.84 3.13
CA ALA A 77 5.87 -0.52 2.61
C ALA A 77 7.33 -0.49 2.15
N ASN A 78 8.24 -1.05 2.95
CA ASN A 78 9.66 -1.12 2.58
C ASN A 78 9.89 -1.98 1.32
N MET A 79 9.17 -3.10 1.19
CA MET A 79 9.25 -3.94 0.00
C MET A 79 8.65 -3.26 -1.22
N ALA A 80 7.48 -2.64 -1.09
CA ALA A 80 6.84 -1.90 -2.17
C ALA A 80 7.72 -0.74 -2.67
N LYS A 81 8.36 -0.02 -1.75
CA LYS A 81 9.32 1.05 -2.08
C LYS A 81 10.55 0.52 -2.82
N SER A 82 11.14 -0.59 -2.34
CA SER A 82 12.29 -1.22 -2.99
C SER A 82 11.93 -1.67 -4.41
N GLU A 83 10.73 -2.22 -4.61
CA GLU A 83 10.24 -2.63 -5.91
C GLU A 83 10.07 -1.44 -6.88
N LEU A 84 9.47 -0.34 -6.42
CA LEU A 84 9.35 0.88 -7.25
C LEU A 84 10.72 1.45 -7.62
N GLN A 85 11.68 1.43 -6.68
CA GLN A 85 13.05 1.88 -6.97
C GLN A 85 13.74 0.96 -7.97
N ARG A 86 13.54 -0.36 -7.86
CA ARG A 86 14.03 -1.35 -8.82
C ARG A 86 13.48 -1.07 -10.22
N ARG A 87 12.15 -0.93 -10.35
CA ARG A 87 11.48 -0.62 -11.63
C ARG A 87 11.97 0.70 -12.23
N LYS A 88 12.20 1.72 -11.39
CA LYS A 88 12.73 3.00 -11.85
C LYS A 88 14.14 2.86 -12.43
N ARG A 89 15.01 2.12 -11.76
CA ARG A 89 16.38 1.84 -12.27
C ARG A 89 16.34 1.10 -13.60
N TRP A 90 15.60 0.00 -13.68
CA TRP A 90 15.44 -0.77 -14.92
C TRP A 90 14.92 0.09 -16.08
N ARG A 91 13.96 0.97 -15.80
CA ARG A 91 13.46 1.89 -16.81
C ARG A 91 14.52 2.90 -17.27
N GLN A 92 15.34 3.41 -16.36
CA GLN A 92 16.42 4.32 -16.70
C GLN A 92 17.52 3.63 -17.52
N GLU A 93 17.86 2.38 -17.20
CA GLU A 93 18.79 1.53 -17.94
C GLU A 93 18.24 1.23 -19.34
N ALA A 94 16.99 0.78 -19.45
CA ALA A 94 16.33 0.51 -20.73
C ALA A 94 16.22 1.74 -21.64
N LEU A 95 15.96 2.93 -21.08
CA LEU A 95 15.91 4.19 -21.83
C LEU A 95 17.29 4.67 -22.29
N ALA A 96 18.36 4.19 -21.67
CA ALA A 96 19.71 4.46 -22.11
C ALA A 96 20.12 3.54 -23.28
N GLU A 97 19.42 2.41 -23.48
CA GLU A 97 19.69 1.43 -24.55
C GLU A 97 18.75 1.56 -25.76
N GLU A 98 17.54 2.12 -25.60
CA GLU A 98 16.59 2.31 -26.71
C GLU A 98 15.75 3.60 -26.56
N GLU A 99 15.73 4.42 -27.61
CA GLU A 99 14.66 5.39 -27.86
C GLU A 99 13.39 4.65 -28.29
N GLY A 100 12.69 4.03 -27.33
CA GLY A 100 11.52 3.20 -27.59
C GLY A 100 10.39 3.45 -26.58
N HIS A 101 9.20 3.68 -27.09
CA HIS A 101 7.93 3.86 -26.37
C HIS A 101 7.76 2.81 -25.27
N ILE A 102 7.70 3.27 -24.02
CA ILE A 102 7.30 2.43 -22.89
C ILE A 102 5.79 2.55 -22.74
N GLU A 103 5.07 1.55 -23.24
CA GLU A 103 3.67 1.35 -22.91
C GLU A 103 3.50 1.25 -21.39
N LEU A 104 2.68 2.15 -20.85
CA LEU A 104 2.08 1.98 -19.53
C LEU A 104 1.30 0.67 -19.57
N LEU A 105 1.83 -0.37 -18.91
CA LEU A 105 1.10 -1.62 -18.69
C LEU A 105 -0.27 -1.27 -18.12
N ASP A 106 -1.24 -1.34 -19.01
CA ASP A 106 -2.64 -1.07 -18.75
C ASP A 106 -3.14 -2.12 -17.75
N LEU A 107 -3.77 -1.68 -16.69
CA LEU A 107 -4.51 -2.53 -15.77
C LEU A 107 -5.80 -3.03 -16.47
N ALA A 108 -5.60 -3.75 -17.56
CA ALA A 108 -6.71 -4.34 -18.31
C ALA A 108 -7.23 -5.59 -17.58
N ALA A 109 -8.08 -5.40 -16.57
CA ALA A 109 -9.19 -6.30 -16.43
C ALA A 109 -10.08 -6.10 -17.67
N LYS A 110 -10.41 -7.20 -18.37
CA LYS A 110 -11.21 -7.21 -19.61
C LYS A 110 -12.46 -6.32 -19.50
N PRO A 111 -12.77 -5.51 -20.53
CA PRO A 111 -13.80 -4.46 -20.47
C PRO A 111 -15.20 -4.95 -20.82
N ASP A 112 -15.67 -6.04 -20.26
CA ASP A 112 -17.05 -6.47 -20.45
C ASP A 112 -17.85 -6.26 -19.16
N GLN A 113 -18.58 -5.16 -19.09
CA GLN A 113 -19.46 -4.67 -18.01
C GLN A 113 -18.80 -3.75 -16.97
N LEU A 114 -18.23 -2.65 -17.42
CA LEU A 114 -17.80 -1.57 -16.53
C LEU A 114 -19.02 -0.75 -16.08
N THR A 115 -19.58 -1.06 -14.90
CA THR A 115 -20.48 -0.15 -14.19
C THR A 115 -19.74 1.17 -13.90
N ASP A 116 -20.46 2.30 -13.82
CA ASP A 116 -19.90 3.62 -13.51
C ASP A 116 -19.02 3.58 -12.24
N THR A 117 -19.36 2.73 -11.28
CA THR A 117 -18.57 2.47 -10.08
C THR A 117 -17.15 1.98 -10.38
N TRP A 118 -16.95 1.10 -11.37
CA TRP A 118 -15.64 0.61 -11.77
C TRP A 118 -14.80 1.69 -12.44
N ARG A 119 -15.44 2.54 -13.24
CA ARG A 119 -14.79 3.69 -13.90
C ARG A 119 -14.28 4.66 -12.84
N VAL A 120 -15.13 5.06 -11.90
CA VAL A 120 -14.74 5.93 -10.76
C VAL A 120 -13.59 5.33 -9.96
N HIS A 121 -13.69 4.05 -9.59
CA HIS A 121 -12.64 3.36 -8.85
C HIS A 121 -11.29 3.38 -9.58
N ARG A 122 -11.28 3.11 -10.89
CA ARG A 122 -10.07 3.15 -11.72
C ARG A 122 -9.44 4.54 -11.75
N GLU A 123 -10.23 5.59 -11.92
CA GLU A 123 -9.73 6.97 -11.93
C GLU A 123 -9.19 7.40 -10.56
N VAL A 124 -9.81 6.99 -9.46
CA VAL A 124 -9.29 7.21 -8.10
C VAL A 124 -7.94 6.52 -7.92
N VAL A 125 -7.78 5.28 -8.36
CA VAL A 125 -6.50 4.56 -8.29
C VAL A 125 -5.43 5.26 -9.13
N LYS A 126 -5.77 5.72 -10.34
CA LYS A 126 -4.85 6.51 -11.18
C LYS A 126 -4.41 7.81 -10.49
N ALA A 127 -5.37 8.55 -9.91
CA ALA A 127 -5.08 9.79 -9.19
C ALA A 127 -4.15 9.55 -7.98
N ILE A 128 -4.40 8.49 -7.21
CA ILE A 128 -3.52 8.09 -6.09
C ILE A 128 -2.11 7.79 -6.61
N ARG A 129 -1.98 7.07 -7.72
CA ARG A 129 -0.68 6.71 -8.33
C ARG A 129 0.05 7.91 -8.91
N ALA A 130 -0.67 8.94 -9.37
CA ALA A 130 -0.09 10.19 -9.86
C ALA A 130 0.47 11.09 -8.73
N LEU A 131 0.14 10.80 -7.46
CA LEU A 131 0.73 11.53 -6.34
C LEU A 131 2.24 11.26 -6.23
N PRO A 132 3.03 12.26 -5.80
CA PRO A 132 4.40 12.04 -5.36
C PRO A 132 4.46 10.91 -4.30
N GLU A 133 5.46 10.03 -4.39
CA GLU A 133 5.60 8.82 -3.56
C GLU A 133 5.38 9.10 -2.07
N LYS A 134 6.05 10.13 -1.51
CA LYS A 134 5.95 10.49 -0.09
C LYS A 134 4.56 10.97 0.34
N LEU A 135 3.73 11.46 -0.57
CA LEU A 135 2.34 11.88 -0.29
C LEU A 135 1.39 10.68 -0.42
N ARG A 136 1.60 9.85 -1.44
CA ARG A 136 0.84 8.61 -1.66
C ARG A 136 0.95 7.69 -0.46
N GLU A 137 2.17 7.43 0.00
CA GLU A 137 2.47 6.53 1.10
C GLU A 137 1.70 6.91 2.39
N VAL A 138 1.75 8.17 2.78
CA VAL A 138 1.06 8.63 3.99
C VAL A 138 -0.46 8.59 3.86
N LEU A 139 -1.01 8.85 2.68
CA LEU A 139 -2.46 8.77 2.45
C LEU A 139 -2.96 7.34 2.48
N LEU A 140 -2.24 6.40 1.86
CA LEU A 140 -2.61 4.99 1.90
C LEU A 140 -2.59 4.44 3.32
N LEU A 141 -1.58 4.80 4.11
CA LEU A 141 -1.49 4.37 5.50
C LEU A 141 -2.58 5.04 6.37
N ARG A 142 -2.88 6.32 6.15
CA ARG A 142 -3.83 7.07 6.97
C ARG A 142 -5.29 6.82 6.57
N ASP A 143 -5.61 6.98 5.28
CA ASP A 143 -6.98 7.06 4.80
C ASP A 143 -7.53 5.70 4.36
N LEU A 144 -6.67 4.74 3.98
CA LEU A 144 -7.06 3.39 3.62
C LEU A 144 -6.91 2.39 4.78
N ASN A 145 -5.82 2.49 5.53
CA ASN A 145 -5.50 1.56 6.62
C ASN A 145 -5.79 2.15 8.02
N GLU A 146 -6.31 3.37 8.08
CA GLU A 146 -6.78 4.05 9.30
C GLU A 146 -5.73 4.17 10.42
N LEU A 147 -4.43 4.07 10.06
CA LEU A 147 -3.36 4.15 11.05
C LEU A 147 -3.26 5.56 11.64
N SER A 148 -2.90 5.64 12.93
CA SER A 148 -2.63 6.91 13.60
C SER A 148 -1.39 7.59 13.05
N TYR A 149 -1.25 8.90 13.25
CA TYR A 149 -0.05 9.64 12.83
C TYR A 149 1.23 9.12 13.50
N GLY A 150 1.13 8.68 14.76
CA GLY A 150 2.25 8.07 15.48
C GLY A 150 2.70 6.74 14.86
N GLU A 151 1.74 5.84 14.54
CA GLU A 151 2.06 4.58 13.85
C GLU A 151 2.69 4.81 12.48
N ILE A 152 2.17 5.78 11.71
CA ILE A 152 2.74 6.14 10.40
C ILE A 152 4.15 6.72 10.57
N ALA A 153 4.39 7.53 11.61
CA ALA A 153 5.70 8.07 11.93
C ALA A 153 6.71 6.95 12.25
N GLU A 154 6.29 5.90 12.96
CA GLU A 154 7.10 4.71 13.22
C GLU A 154 7.39 3.93 11.92
N ILE A 155 6.38 3.71 11.05
CA ILE A 155 6.54 3.01 9.77
C ILE A 155 7.53 3.74 8.86
N LEU A 156 7.35 5.05 8.72
CA LEU A 156 8.10 5.86 7.76
C LEU A 156 9.38 6.49 8.34
N GLN A 157 9.66 6.23 9.60
CA GLN A 157 10.85 6.72 10.32
C GLN A 157 11.02 8.25 10.18
N CYS A 158 9.92 9.00 10.39
CA CYS A 158 9.95 10.45 10.31
C CYS A 158 9.03 11.10 11.37
N PRO A 159 9.27 12.36 11.77
CA PRO A 159 8.50 13.04 12.80
C PRO A 159 6.99 13.11 12.47
N GLU A 160 6.13 12.98 13.49
CA GLU A 160 4.68 13.03 13.34
C GLU A 160 4.17 14.33 12.70
N GLY A 161 4.83 15.47 12.98
CA GLY A 161 4.54 16.75 12.33
C GLY A 161 4.77 16.71 10.82
N THR A 162 5.77 15.96 10.36
CA THR A 162 6.02 15.70 8.94
C THR A 162 4.90 14.86 8.33
N ILE A 163 4.41 13.85 9.05
CA ILE A 163 3.27 13.04 8.59
C ILE A 163 2.02 13.91 8.43
N LYS A 164 1.66 14.71 9.46
CA LYS A 164 0.51 15.63 9.40
C LYS A 164 0.57 16.56 8.19
N SER A 165 1.75 17.16 7.94
CA SER A 165 1.94 18.06 6.81
C SER A 165 1.87 17.34 5.45
N ARG A 166 2.38 16.11 5.36
CA ARG A 166 2.29 15.28 4.14
C ARG A 166 0.86 14.85 3.86
N VAL A 167 0.10 14.41 4.88
CA VAL A 167 -1.31 14.04 4.73
C VAL A 167 -2.13 15.23 4.23
N SER A 168 -1.97 16.41 4.83
CA SER A 168 -2.67 17.63 4.40
C SER A 168 -2.37 17.98 2.93
N ARG A 169 -1.08 18.00 2.55
CA ARG A 169 -0.66 18.29 1.16
C ARG A 169 -1.13 17.18 0.19
N GLY A 170 -1.06 15.93 0.62
CA GLY A 170 -1.50 14.80 -0.18
C GLY A 170 -2.99 14.85 -0.50
N ARG A 171 -3.83 15.13 0.51
CA ARG A 171 -5.29 15.27 0.34
C ARG A 171 -5.63 16.41 -0.62
N ARG A 172 -4.98 17.56 -0.46
CA ARG A 172 -5.18 18.70 -1.38
C ARG A 172 -4.81 18.31 -2.81
N ARG A 173 -3.66 17.69 -3.00
CA ARG A 173 -3.22 17.28 -4.34
C ARG A 173 -4.11 16.20 -4.94
N LEU A 174 -4.58 15.25 -4.16
CA LEU A 174 -5.53 14.24 -4.60
C LEU A 174 -6.87 14.87 -5.00
N GLN A 175 -7.37 15.83 -4.24
CA GLN A 175 -8.58 16.57 -4.56
C GLN A 175 -8.45 17.34 -5.88
N GLU A 176 -7.29 17.96 -6.15
CA GLU A 176 -7.01 18.63 -7.45
C GLU A 176 -7.07 17.63 -8.61
N LEU A 177 -6.47 16.45 -8.44
CA LEU A 177 -6.45 15.40 -9.46
C LEU A 177 -7.84 14.78 -9.72
N LEU A 178 -8.69 14.73 -8.70
CA LEU A 178 -10.04 14.15 -8.78
C LEU A 178 -11.12 15.18 -9.18
N ARG A 179 -10.80 16.47 -9.24
CA ARG A 179 -11.75 17.53 -9.60
C ARG A 179 -12.47 17.28 -10.93
N PRO A 180 -11.79 16.86 -12.03
CA PRO A 180 -12.48 16.55 -13.30
C PRO A 180 -13.51 15.42 -13.15
N LEU A 181 -13.17 14.38 -12.39
CA LEU A 181 -14.05 13.25 -12.14
C LEU A 181 -15.29 13.65 -11.32
N ALA A 182 -15.13 14.53 -10.34
CA ALA A 182 -16.24 15.04 -9.55
C ALA A 182 -17.25 15.81 -10.41
N GLY A 183 -16.79 16.60 -11.38
CA GLY A 183 -17.65 17.28 -12.35
C GLY A 183 -18.45 16.31 -13.22
N GLU A 184 -17.83 15.20 -13.67
CA GLU A 184 -18.52 14.18 -14.48
C GLU A 184 -19.53 13.33 -13.69
N VAL A 185 -19.21 13.00 -12.43
CA VAL A 185 -20.04 12.09 -11.60
C VAL A 185 -21.15 12.84 -10.87
N LEU A 186 -20.91 14.09 -10.46
CA LEU A 186 -21.86 14.89 -9.69
C LEU A 186 -22.69 15.85 -10.57
N GLY A 187 -22.39 15.94 -11.87
CA GLY A 187 -23.11 16.82 -12.79
C GLY A 187 -22.97 18.31 -12.46
N LEU A 188 -21.84 18.72 -11.83
CA LEU A 188 -21.54 20.10 -11.42
C LEU A 188 -20.67 20.81 -12.46
#